data_b4543f35964434fa84f3a08c1bd033c5
#
_entry.id   b4543f35964434fa84f3a08c1bd033c5
#
_cell.length_a   1.000
_cell.length_b   1.000
_cell.length_c   1.000
_cell.angle_alpha   90.00
_cell.angle_beta   90.00
_cell.angle_gamma   90.00
#
_symmetry.space_group_name_H-M   'P 1'
#
loop_
_entity.id
_entity.type
_entity.pdbx_description
1 polymer ?
#
loop_
_entity_poly.entity_id
_entity_poly.type
_entity_poly.pdbx_seq_one_letter_code
_entity_poly.pdbx_strand_id
1 'polypeptide(L)'
;MGKYSFVLSDTLYKQYYLFKEHQDYDKDILLHLLKFRCGEFLTNTRQLDDIGIGDRVSKSLYDSLKHARLTKQTLEELARKTDYKLILCDDRTDYPYVNIMSDQISSHITGCFYRNVHRDKAIRHIRALCQDAKKICLYDQYLNACK
;
A
#
# COMPACT_ATOMS: atom_id res chain seq x y z
N MET A 1 -11.14 9.98 -5.68
CA MET A 1 -10.43 8.71 -5.44
C MET A 1 -9.33 8.55 -6.46
N GLY A 2 -8.16 8.20 -6.02
CA GLY A 2 -7.04 7.88 -6.90
C GLY A 2 -7.28 6.55 -7.63
N LYS A 3 -6.50 6.30 -8.67
CA LYS A 3 -6.53 5.03 -9.41
C LYS A 3 -5.95 3.88 -8.58
N TYR A 4 -5.03 4.18 -7.66
CA TYR A 4 -4.23 3.21 -6.93
C TYR A 4 -4.46 3.30 -5.43
N SER A 5 -4.65 2.15 -4.78
CA SER A 5 -4.92 2.06 -3.35
C SER A 5 -3.65 2.02 -2.50
N PHE A 6 -2.71 1.16 -2.86
CA PHE A 6 -1.48 0.88 -2.11
C PHE A 6 -0.27 0.71 -3.01
N VAL A 7 0.89 0.65 -2.35
CA VAL A 7 2.12 0.08 -2.90
C VAL A 7 2.38 -1.26 -2.21
N LEU A 8 2.93 -2.22 -2.93
CA LEU A 8 3.43 -3.47 -2.39
C LEU A 8 4.94 -3.40 -2.22
N SER A 9 5.48 -4.05 -1.18
CA SER A 9 6.92 -4.33 -1.12
C SER A 9 7.36 -5.19 -2.30
N ASP A 10 8.66 -5.25 -2.56
CA ASP A 10 9.20 -6.02 -3.66
C ASP A 10 8.84 -7.50 -3.55
N THR A 11 8.92 -8.07 -2.34
CA THR A 11 8.51 -9.46 -2.06
C THR A 11 7.04 -9.68 -2.40
N LEU A 12 6.14 -8.83 -1.89
CA LEU A 12 4.71 -8.98 -2.11
C LEU A 12 4.34 -8.77 -3.59
N TYR A 13 4.94 -7.79 -4.25
CA TYR A 13 4.66 -7.54 -5.65
C TYR A 13 5.09 -8.72 -6.53
N LYS A 14 6.25 -9.31 -6.22
CA LYS A 14 6.74 -10.50 -6.90
C LYS A 14 5.78 -11.68 -6.74
N GLN A 15 5.32 -11.97 -5.51
CA GLN A 15 4.37 -13.07 -5.25
C GLN A 15 3.03 -12.83 -5.95
N TYR A 16 2.54 -11.60 -5.93
CA TYR A 16 1.32 -11.21 -6.65
C TYR A 16 1.46 -11.40 -8.16
N TYR A 17 2.60 -11.01 -8.73
CA TYR A 17 2.89 -11.22 -10.16
C TYR A 17 2.93 -12.71 -10.52
N LEU A 18 3.67 -13.53 -9.75
CA LEU A 18 3.76 -14.97 -9.97
C LEU A 18 2.38 -15.64 -9.93
N PHE A 19 1.52 -15.24 -8.99
CA PHE A 19 0.13 -15.69 -8.92
C PHE A 19 -0.65 -15.33 -10.19
N LYS A 20 -0.57 -14.10 -10.66
CA LYS A 20 -1.27 -13.66 -11.88
C LYS A 20 -0.82 -14.40 -13.14
N GLU A 21 0.46 -14.74 -13.19
CA GLU A 21 1.05 -15.48 -14.32
C GLU A 21 0.93 -17.01 -14.15
N HIS A 22 0.17 -17.49 -13.17
CA HIS A 22 -0.02 -18.92 -12.88
C HIS A 22 1.30 -19.67 -12.67
N GLN A 23 2.31 -19.00 -12.11
CA GLN A 23 3.59 -19.58 -11.72
C GLN A 23 3.56 -20.00 -10.24
N ASP A 24 4.62 -20.65 -9.79
CA ASP A 24 4.74 -21.06 -8.39
C ASP A 24 4.97 -19.84 -7.48
N TYR A 25 4.16 -19.71 -6.44
CA TYR A 25 4.14 -18.57 -5.52
C TYR A 25 3.97 -19.02 -4.07
N ASP A 26 4.29 -18.13 -3.13
CA ASP A 26 4.05 -18.35 -1.70
C ASP A 26 2.57 -18.16 -1.36
N LYS A 27 1.91 -19.27 -1.00
CA LYS A 27 0.46 -19.29 -0.71
C LYS A 27 0.11 -18.50 0.55
N ASP A 28 0.97 -18.53 1.58
CA ASP A 28 0.70 -17.84 2.84
C ASP A 28 0.73 -16.34 2.65
N ILE A 29 1.75 -15.82 1.98
CA ILE A 29 1.84 -14.41 1.63
C ILE A 29 0.63 -13.98 0.81
N LEU A 30 0.28 -14.75 -0.21
CA LEU A 30 -0.83 -14.38 -1.09
C LEU A 30 -2.18 -14.40 -0.37
N LEU A 31 -2.44 -15.41 0.48
CA LEU A 31 -3.68 -15.47 1.27
C LEU A 31 -3.84 -14.26 2.19
N HIS A 32 -2.75 -13.80 2.82
CA HIS A 32 -2.76 -12.60 3.63
C HIS A 32 -2.96 -11.34 2.78
N LEU A 33 -2.30 -11.24 1.63
CA LEU A 33 -2.47 -10.12 0.71
C LEU A 33 -3.91 -10.01 0.18
N LEU A 34 -4.54 -11.12 -0.19
CA LEU A 34 -5.91 -11.15 -0.72
C LEU A 34 -6.98 -10.80 0.31
N LYS A 35 -6.68 -10.77 1.60
CA LYS A 35 -7.58 -10.22 2.63
C LYS A 35 -7.80 -8.71 2.46
N PHE A 36 -6.83 -8.01 1.90
CA PHE A 36 -6.96 -6.59 1.60
C PHE A 36 -7.72 -6.42 0.28
N ARG A 37 -9.02 -6.18 0.39
CA ARG A 37 -9.89 -5.87 -0.75
C ARG A 37 -9.59 -4.45 -1.22
N CYS A 38 -8.58 -4.31 -2.03
CA CYS A 38 -8.15 -3.01 -2.52
C CYS A 38 -8.14 -3.02 -4.05
N GLY A 39 -8.15 -1.81 -4.60
CA GLY A 39 -8.05 -1.59 -6.03
C GLY A 39 -6.67 -1.95 -6.59
N GLU A 40 -6.22 -1.19 -7.56
CA GLU A 40 -4.93 -1.44 -8.19
C GLU A 40 -3.76 -1.03 -7.29
N PHE A 41 -2.66 -1.78 -7.36
CA PHE A 41 -1.39 -1.46 -6.71
C PHE A 41 -0.55 -0.55 -7.61
N LEU A 42 0.07 0.47 -7.02
CA LEU A 42 0.99 1.34 -7.72
C LEU A 42 2.39 0.72 -7.71
N THR A 43 3.02 0.69 -8.87
CA THR A 43 4.40 0.27 -9.07
C THR A 43 5.12 1.24 -10.00
N ASN A 44 6.42 1.02 -10.23
CA ASN A 44 7.23 1.72 -11.22
C ASN A 44 8.18 0.77 -11.94
N THR A 45 8.85 1.26 -12.98
CA THR A 45 9.76 0.43 -13.76
C THR A 45 10.95 -0.04 -12.93
N ARG A 46 11.46 0.78 -12.00
CA ARG A 46 12.55 0.38 -11.10
C ARG A 46 12.17 -0.85 -10.27
N GLN A 47 11.00 -0.85 -9.63
CA GLN A 47 10.54 -2.00 -8.85
C GLN A 47 10.44 -3.27 -9.71
N LEU A 48 9.90 -3.15 -10.93
CA LEU A 48 9.80 -4.29 -11.85
C LEU A 48 11.17 -4.84 -12.23
N ASP A 49 12.15 -3.97 -12.46
CA ASP A 49 13.51 -4.35 -12.80
C ASP A 49 14.23 -4.98 -11.58
N ASP A 50 14.10 -4.37 -10.39
CA ASP A 50 14.72 -4.82 -9.14
C ASP A 50 14.27 -6.25 -8.74
N ILE A 51 13.00 -6.58 -8.97
CA ILE A 51 12.47 -7.94 -8.71
C ILE A 51 12.63 -8.91 -9.90
N GLY A 52 13.26 -8.47 -10.99
CA GLY A 52 13.60 -9.31 -12.13
C GLY A 52 12.44 -9.69 -13.04
N ILE A 53 11.38 -8.88 -13.09
CA ILE A 53 10.22 -9.11 -13.98
C ILE A 53 10.03 -8.01 -15.04
N GLY A 54 10.92 -7.02 -15.09
CA GLY A 54 10.82 -5.90 -16.04
C GLY A 54 10.68 -6.36 -17.50
N ASP A 55 11.43 -7.39 -17.90
CA ASP A 55 11.37 -7.95 -19.26
C ASP A 55 10.17 -8.90 -19.48
N ARG A 56 9.51 -9.34 -18.39
CA ARG A 56 8.40 -10.29 -18.44
C ARG A 56 7.02 -9.64 -18.46
N VAL A 57 6.91 -8.43 -17.90
CA VAL A 57 5.66 -7.66 -17.95
C VAL A 57 5.37 -7.22 -19.38
N SER A 58 4.10 -6.96 -19.68
CA SER A 58 3.72 -6.49 -21.01
C SER A 58 4.43 -5.16 -21.33
N LYS A 59 4.91 -5.03 -22.57
CA LYS A 59 5.53 -3.78 -23.05
C LYS A 59 4.58 -2.59 -22.85
N SER A 60 3.29 -2.80 -23.04
CA SER A 60 2.27 -1.77 -22.82
C SER A 60 2.25 -1.25 -21.39
N LEU A 61 2.34 -2.13 -20.39
CA LEU A 61 2.43 -1.73 -18.98
C LEU A 61 3.72 -0.94 -18.72
N TYR A 62 4.85 -1.46 -19.16
CA TYR A 62 6.15 -0.83 -18.94
C TYR A 62 6.23 0.57 -19.59
N ASP A 63 5.74 0.70 -20.82
CA ASP A 63 5.68 2.00 -21.51
C ASP A 63 4.70 2.96 -20.85
N SER A 64 3.55 2.47 -20.36
CA SER A 64 2.59 3.27 -19.60
C SER A 64 3.18 3.85 -18.32
N LEU A 65 3.98 3.06 -17.60
CA LEU A 65 4.69 3.54 -16.40
C LEU A 65 5.71 4.63 -16.75
N LYS A 66 6.46 4.46 -17.84
CA LYS A 66 7.38 5.49 -18.34
C LYS A 66 6.66 6.78 -18.71
N HIS A 67 5.56 6.70 -19.46
CA HIS A 67 4.75 7.88 -19.82
C HIS A 67 4.19 8.59 -18.61
N ALA A 68 3.77 7.84 -17.57
CA ALA A 68 3.31 8.38 -16.31
C ALA A 68 4.46 8.89 -15.40
N ARG A 69 5.72 8.82 -15.85
CA ARG A 69 6.92 9.18 -15.09
C ARG A 69 7.09 8.36 -13.80
N LEU A 70 6.58 7.14 -13.80
CA LEU A 70 6.73 6.18 -12.70
C LEU A 70 7.95 5.29 -12.98
N THR A 71 9.15 5.81 -12.71
CA THR A 71 10.40 5.16 -13.13
C THR A 71 11.39 4.91 -12.01
N LYS A 72 11.72 5.92 -11.21
CA LYS A 72 12.84 5.89 -10.26
C LYS A 72 12.45 6.14 -8.81
N GLN A 73 11.15 6.35 -8.55
CA GLN A 73 10.67 6.66 -7.20
C GLN A 73 10.95 5.50 -6.24
N THR A 74 11.21 5.85 -4.98
CA THR A 74 11.21 4.87 -3.88
C THR A 74 9.78 4.40 -3.60
N LEU A 75 9.65 3.29 -2.86
CA LEU A 75 8.32 2.78 -2.47
C LEU A 75 7.56 3.81 -1.62
N GLU A 76 8.26 4.54 -0.76
CA GLU A 76 7.68 5.61 0.07
C GLU A 76 7.18 6.80 -0.78
N GLU A 77 7.92 7.17 -1.82
CA GLU A 77 7.48 8.21 -2.76
C GLU A 77 6.27 7.77 -3.58
N LEU A 78 6.21 6.49 -3.97
CA LEU A 78 5.04 5.91 -4.62
C LEU A 78 3.84 5.89 -3.68
N ALA A 79 4.03 5.48 -2.42
CA ALA A 79 2.95 5.42 -1.44
C ALA A 79 2.25 6.77 -1.26
N ARG A 80 2.99 7.89 -1.29
CA ARG A 80 2.40 9.24 -1.21
C ARG A 80 1.41 9.54 -2.35
N LYS A 81 1.52 8.85 -3.48
CA LYS A 81 0.64 9.01 -4.64
C LYS A 81 -0.61 8.12 -4.60
N THR A 82 -0.70 7.22 -3.63
CA THR A 82 -1.85 6.31 -3.45
C THR A 82 -2.90 6.89 -2.52
N ASP A 83 -4.10 6.32 -2.54
CA ASP A 83 -5.20 6.78 -1.69
C ASP A 83 -4.90 6.58 -0.20
N TYR A 84 -4.37 5.42 0.18
CA TYR A 84 -4.13 5.08 1.58
C TYR A 84 -2.76 5.50 2.11
N LYS A 85 -1.82 5.91 1.25
CA LYS A 85 -0.47 6.36 1.64
C LYS A 85 0.32 5.29 2.41
N LEU A 86 0.12 4.02 2.08
CA LEU A 86 0.71 2.87 2.76
C LEU A 86 1.42 1.92 1.80
N ILE A 87 2.39 1.18 2.35
CA ILE A 87 3.10 0.10 1.68
C ILE A 87 2.76 -1.20 2.41
N LEU A 88 2.17 -2.16 1.71
CA LEU A 88 1.95 -3.49 2.25
C LEU A 88 3.25 -4.30 2.13
N CYS A 89 3.66 -4.96 3.21
CA CYS A 89 4.89 -5.76 3.28
C CYS A 89 4.70 -6.96 4.21
N ASP A 90 5.71 -7.79 4.30
CA ASP A 90 5.76 -9.00 5.13
C ASP A 90 6.79 -8.91 6.28
N ASP A 91 7.62 -7.87 6.32
CA ASP A 91 8.80 -7.79 7.16
C ASP A 91 8.91 -6.52 8.04
N ARG A 92 8.16 -5.45 7.74
CA ARG A 92 8.27 -4.15 8.42
C ARG A 92 6.96 -3.70 9.04
N THR A 93 7.06 -2.93 10.13
CA THR A 93 5.90 -2.39 10.87
C THR A 93 5.94 -0.88 11.05
N ASP A 94 7.06 -0.22 10.72
CA ASP A 94 7.21 1.23 10.80
C ASP A 94 6.44 1.94 9.68
N TYR A 95 5.89 3.12 9.93
CA TYR A 95 5.20 3.89 8.90
C TYR A 95 6.16 4.24 7.74
N PRO A 96 5.75 4.12 6.47
CA PRO A 96 4.41 3.81 5.94
C PRO A 96 4.13 2.31 5.71
N TYR A 97 4.90 1.42 6.30
CA TYR A 97 4.79 -0.01 6.11
C TYR A 97 3.71 -0.64 6.98
N VAL A 98 2.98 -1.58 6.39
CA VAL A 98 1.94 -2.39 7.03
C VAL A 98 2.28 -3.84 6.80
N ASN A 99 2.60 -4.56 7.88
CA ASN A 99 2.91 -5.98 7.82
C ASN A 99 1.63 -6.79 7.71
N ILE A 100 1.41 -7.42 6.54
CA ILE A 100 0.20 -8.21 6.28
C ILE A 100 0.17 -9.56 7.01
N MET A 101 1.31 -10.01 7.52
CA MET A 101 1.42 -11.27 8.29
C MET A 101 1.02 -11.07 9.75
N SER A 102 0.92 -9.84 10.25
CA SER A 102 0.48 -9.56 11.60
C SER A 102 -1.05 -9.55 11.67
N ASP A 103 -1.62 -10.31 12.61
CA ASP A 103 -3.08 -10.42 12.81
C ASP A 103 -3.74 -9.16 13.39
N GLN A 104 -2.95 -8.11 13.64
CA GLN A 104 -3.42 -6.87 14.27
C GLN A 104 -4.03 -5.86 13.30
N ILE A 105 -4.08 -6.16 12.00
CA ILE A 105 -4.55 -5.22 10.98
C ILE A 105 -5.88 -5.67 10.42
N SER A 106 -6.87 -4.80 10.55
CA SER A 106 -8.18 -5.01 9.91
C SER A 106 -8.04 -4.95 8.39
N SER A 107 -8.65 -5.91 7.69
CA SER A 107 -8.65 -5.99 6.22
C SER A 107 -9.26 -4.79 5.51
N HIS A 108 -9.96 -3.93 6.24
CA HIS A 108 -10.59 -2.72 5.69
C HIS A 108 -9.72 -1.48 5.80
N ILE A 109 -8.62 -1.52 6.51
CA ILE A 109 -7.70 -0.40 6.80
C ILE A 109 -8.38 0.84 7.41
N THR A 110 -9.69 0.87 7.45
CA THR A 110 -10.49 1.89 8.10
C THR A 110 -10.49 1.63 9.61
N GLY A 111 -9.66 2.31 10.35
CA GLY A 111 -9.61 2.19 11.81
C GLY A 111 -8.48 1.33 12.36
N CYS A 112 -7.48 1.04 11.56
CA CYS A 112 -6.22 0.39 12.00
C CYS A 112 -5.38 1.29 12.90
N PHE A 113 -6.00 2.11 13.73
CA PHE A 113 -5.26 2.94 14.65
C PHE A 113 -5.20 2.22 15.98
N TYR A 114 -4.20 1.57 16.10
CA TYR A 114 -3.42 0.90 17.11
C TYR A 114 -3.71 1.39 18.51
N ARG A 115 -4.32 0.57 19.33
CA ARG A 115 -4.45 0.83 20.76
C ARG A 115 -3.04 0.94 21.38
N ASN A 116 -2.73 2.13 21.88
CA ASN A 116 -1.65 2.45 22.81
C ASN A 116 -0.18 2.26 22.39
N VAL A 117 0.19 1.43 21.44
CA VAL A 117 1.60 1.09 21.19
C VAL A 117 2.20 1.83 19.99
N HIS A 118 1.36 2.41 19.10
CA HIS A 118 1.82 3.00 17.85
C HIS A 118 1.22 4.37 17.55
N ARG A 119 1.06 5.19 18.58
CA ARG A 119 0.49 6.54 18.43
C ARG A 119 1.24 7.38 17.40
N ASP A 120 2.56 7.31 17.39
CA ASP A 120 3.37 8.06 16.42
C ASP A 120 3.14 7.60 14.99
N LYS A 121 2.98 6.31 14.77
CA LYS A 121 2.63 5.75 13.44
C LYS A 121 1.26 6.25 12.99
N ALA A 122 0.26 6.23 13.87
CA ALA A 122 -1.08 6.74 13.59
C ALA A 122 -1.06 8.23 13.26
N ILE A 123 -0.35 9.05 14.03
CA ILE A 123 -0.21 10.49 13.77
C ILE A 123 0.46 10.75 12.42
N ARG A 124 1.52 10.05 12.09
CA ARG A 124 2.22 10.18 10.80
C ARG A 124 1.30 9.80 9.62
N HIS A 125 0.53 8.73 9.77
CA HIS A 125 -0.42 8.30 8.76
C HIS A 125 -1.55 9.32 8.56
N ILE A 126 -2.18 9.78 9.64
CA ILE A 126 -3.22 10.82 9.60
C ILE A 126 -2.69 12.10 8.94
N ARG A 127 -1.48 12.54 9.30
CA ARG A 127 -0.85 13.69 8.64
C ARG A 127 -0.71 13.48 7.14
N ALA A 128 -0.22 12.32 6.71
CA ALA A 128 -0.05 12.03 5.29
C ALA A 128 -1.39 12.02 4.54
N LEU A 129 -2.45 11.48 5.14
CA LEU A 129 -3.79 11.49 4.56
C LEU A 129 -4.38 12.90 4.47
N CYS A 130 -4.11 13.76 5.45
CA CYS A 130 -4.62 15.13 5.50
C CYS A 130 -3.84 16.11 4.62
N GLN A 131 -2.59 15.82 4.28
CA GLN A 131 -1.70 16.76 3.62
C GLN A 131 -2.24 17.26 2.27
N ASP A 132 -2.86 16.39 1.49
CA ASP A 132 -3.40 16.71 0.17
C ASP A 132 -4.94 16.74 0.17
N ALA A 133 -5.58 16.66 1.34
CA ALA A 133 -7.02 16.60 1.46
C ALA A 133 -7.65 17.98 1.27
N LYS A 134 -8.56 18.11 0.32
CA LYS A 134 -9.38 19.35 0.13
C LYS A 134 -10.44 19.53 1.21
N LYS A 135 -10.87 18.45 1.81
CA LYS A 135 -11.90 18.43 2.87
C LYS A 135 -11.61 17.31 3.85
N ILE A 136 -11.67 17.61 5.13
CA ILE A 136 -11.55 16.65 6.22
C ILE A 136 -12.87 16.66 6.97
N CYS A 137 -13.50 15.48 7.08
CA CYS A 137 -14.71 15.31 7.89
C CYS A 137 -14.36 14.43 9.07
N LEU A 138 -14.56 14.96 10.29
CA LEU A 138 -14.41 14.22 11.53
C LEU A 138 -15.80 13.84 12.03
N TYR A 139 -16.02 12.54 12.20
CA TYR A 139 -17.21 12.03 12.86
C TYR A 139 -16.79 11.36 14.17
N ASP A 140 -17.23 11.94 15.28
CA ASP A 140 -17.04 11.37 16.62
C ASP A 140 -18.34 11.50 17.39
N GLN A 141 -18.94 10.37 17.74
CA GLN A 141 -20.18 10.33 18.52
C GLN A 141 -20.03 10.91 19.94
N TYR A 142 -18.82 11.06 20.43
CA TYR A 142 -18.51 11.59 21.78
C TYR A 142 -18.14 13.08 21.80
N LEU A 143 -17.85 13.69 20.65
CA LEU A 143 -17.50 15.13 20.59
C LEU A 143 -18.62 16.05 21.10
N ASN A 144 -19.88 15.62 21.09
CA ASN A 144 -21.01 16.36 21.62
C ASN A 144 -21.28 16.14 23.13
N ALA A 145 -20.51 15.28 23.78
CA ALA A 145 -20.70 14.98 25.21
C ALA A 145 -19.96 15.94 26.16
N CYS A 146 -19.10 16.82 25.62
CA CYS A 146 -18.44 17.89 26.39
C CYS A 146 -19.22 19.21 26.20
N LYS A 147 -20.30 19.36 26.95
CA LYS A 147 -20.90 20.67 27.27
C LYS A 147 -20.62 21.00 28.72
#